data_c7b6edf9d5f237f0b049a5c9248582c9
#
_entry.id   c7b6edf9d5f237f0b049a5c9248582c9
#
_cell.length_a   1.000
_cell.length_b   1.000
_cell.length_c   1.000
_cell.angle_alpha   90.00
_cell.angle_beta   90.00
_cell.angle_gamma   90.00
#
_symmetry.space_group_name_H-M   'P 1'
#
loop_
_entity.id
_entity.type
_entity.pdbx_description
1 polymer ?
#
loop_
_entity_poly.entity_id
_entity_poly.type
_entity_poly.pdbx_seq_one_letter_code
_entity_poly.pdbx_strand_id
1 'polypeptide(L)'
;AVSTAIAPRERQRLRTLWGLRDEEKVLLFASTRPGDEDLASACWATLREEFPHLKLVLAPRHLERVQEAVSPFSETVVLRSALRQHEGQRAARVYVLDTLGELSAFFGVANVVVMGGSFYAGVNGHNPLEAAALGVPTVFGPYMSNFEEAAWVLVAAGGSTQVSCPEDLYLTLSTLLGDPARQRQMGTAARRTVLDNQGAVGQTVAHIKALLPKVDEGHA
;
A
#
# COMPACT_ATOMS: atom_id res chain seq x y z
N ALA A 1 12.05 -0.86 -12.65
CA ALA A 1 12.37 0.13 -11.61
C ALA A 1 11.07 0.53 -10.91
N VAL A 2 11.06 0.56 -9.59
CA VAL A 2 9.93 1.04 -8.79
C VAL A 2 9.89 2.57 -8.91
N SER A 3 8.71 3.14 -9.21
CA SER A 3 8.55 4.60 -9.24
C SER A 3 8.71 5.16 -7.82
N THR A 4 9.58 6.13 -7.63
CA THR A 4 9.90 6.71 -6.31
C THR A 4 9.20 8.03 -6.03
N ALA A 5 8.36 8.48 -6.94
CA ALA A 5 7.54 9.67 -6.75
C ALA A 5 6.31 9.64 -7.65
N ILE A 6 5.19 10.10 -7.13
CA ILE A 6 4.04 10.49 -7.93
C ILE A 6 4.07 12.02 -8.11
N ALA A 7 3.91 12.49 -9.33
CA ALA A 7 3.84 13.93 -9.58
C ALA A 7 2.62 14.53 -8.86
N PRO A 8 2.71 15.74 -8.26
CA PRO A 8 1.59 16.37 -7.57
C PRO A 8 0.32 16.47 -8.44
N ARG A 9 0.49 16.76 -9.73
CA ARG A 9 -0.62 16.81 -10.70
C ARG A 9 -1.30 15.44 -10.88
N GLU A 10 -0.53 14.36 -10.92
CA GLU A 10 -1.07 13.00 -11.06
C GLU A 10 -1.79 12.57 -9.78
N ARG A 11 -1.22 12.88 -8.61
CA ARG A 11 -1.89 12.67 -7.34
C ARG A 11 -3.24 13.39 -7.29
N GLN A 12 -3.28 14.66 -7.69
CA GLN A 12 -4.51 15.44 -7.72
C GLN A 12 -5.52 14.88 -8.72
N ARG A 13 -5.06 14.46 -9.91
CA ARG A 13 -5.91 13.80 -10.90
C ARG A 13 -6.55 12.53 -10.35
N LEU A 14 -5.77 11.67 -9.68
CA LEU A 14 -6.28 10.45 -9.05
C LEU A 14 -7.29 10.79 -7.95
N ARG A 15 -6.99 11.76 -7.08
CA ARG A 15 -7.95 12.20 -6.05
C ARG A 15 -9.26 12.67 -6.67
N THR A 16 -9.20 13.50 -7.72
CA THR A 16 -10.39 13.97 -8.45
C THR A 16 -11.16 12.81 -9.09
N LEU A 17 -10.47 11.88 -9.73
CA LEU A 17 -11.06 10.69 -10.36
C LEU A 17 -11.86 9.84 -9.36
N TRP A 18 -11.36 9.74 -8.12
CA TRP A 18 -12.00 9.00 -7.03
C TRP A 18 -12.97 9.88 -6.22
N GLY A 19 -13.16 11.14 -6.61
CA GLY A 19 -14.03 12.08 -5.91
C GLY A 19 -13.55 12.39 -4.48
N LEU A 20 -12.26 12.26 -4.22
CA LEU A 20 -11.65 12.52 -2.91
C LEU A 20 -11.43 14.02 -2.72
N ARG A 21 -11.92 14.56 -1.61
CA ARG A 21 -11.68 15.94 -1.19
C ARG A 21 -10.35 16.06 -0.47
N ASP A 22 -9.79 17.26 -0.38
CA ASP A 22 -8.46 17.48 0.19
C ASP A 22 -8.36 17.09 1.66
N GLU A 23 -9.44 17.28 2.43
CA GLU A 23 -9.52 16.89 3.83
C GLU A 23 -9.72 15.39 4.06
N GLU A 24 -10.08 14.62 3.04
CA GLU A 24 -10.32 13.19 3.17
C GLU A 24 -9.02 12.40 3.24
N LYS A 25 -8.92 11.55 4.25
CA LYS A 25 -7.84 10.58 4.40
C LYS A 25 -8.22 9.27 3.73
N VAL A 26 -7.22 8.58 3.21
CA VAL A 26 -7.39 7.28 2.56
C VAL A 26 -6.59 6.22 3.29
N LEU A 27 -7.29 5.20 3.79
CA LEU A 27 -6.73 3.94 4.28
C LEU A 27 -6.87 2.90 3.17
N LEU A 28 -5.76 2.35 2.72
CA LEU A 28 -5.73 1.35 1.66
C LEU A 28 -5.32 -0.01 2.22
N PHE A 29 -6.18 -1.01 2.08
CA PHE A 29 -5.82 -2.42 2.25
C PHE A 29 -5.42 -2.96 0.86
N ALA A 30 -4.13 -3.19 0.67
CA ALA A 30 -3.53 -3.53 -0.61
C ALA A 30 -3.28 -5.03 -0.75
N SER A 31 -3.65 -5.60 -1.89
CA SER A 31 -3.45 -7.00 -2.23
C SER A 31 -4.11 -7.95 -1.22
N THR A 32 -5.36 -7.67 -0.86
CA THR A 32 -6.07 -8.44 0.17
C THR A 32 -6.32 -9.89 -0.23
N ARG A 33 -6.36 -10.76 0.76
CA ARG A 33 -6.58 -12.20 0.70
C ARG A 33 -7.73 -12.59 1.64
N PRO A 34 -8.27 -13.81 1.55
CA PRO A 34 -9.30 -14.28 2.48
C PRO A 34 -8.92 -14.00 3.94
N GLY A 35 -9.82 -13.36 4.69
CA GLY A 35 -9.61 -12.93 6.07
C GLY A 35 -9.12 -11.49 6.23
N ASP A 36 -8.38 -10.94 5.26
CA ASP A 36 -7.94 -9.52 5.31
C ASP A 36 -9.13 -8.56 5.23
N GLU A 37 -10.16 -8.90 4.46
CA GLU A 37 -11.34 -8.08 4.29
C GLU A 37 -12.22 -8.08 5.54
N ASP A 38 -12.31 -9.21 6.26
CA ASP A 38 -12.96 -9.29 7.58
C ASP A 38 -12.22 -8.42 8.59
N LEU A 39 -10.88 -8.49 8.60
CA LEU A 39 -10.04 -7.64 9.45
C LEU A 39 -10.21 -6.16 9.11
N ALA A 40 -10.26 -5.82 7.82
CA ALA A 40 -10.51 -4.45 7.36
C ALA A 40 -11.88 -3.95 7.83
N SER A 41 -12.93 -4.77 7.72
CA SER A 41 -14.28 -4.44 8.18
C SER A 41 -14.33 -4.25 9.69
N ALA A 42 -13.66 -5.10 10.47
CA ALA A 42 -13.58 -4.98 11.92
C ALA A 42 -12.88 -3.67 12.35
N CYS A 43 -11.74 -3.34 11.74
CA CYS A 43 -11.06 -2.07 11.99
C CYS A 43 -11.92 -0.87 11.55
N TRP A 44 -12.56 -0.98 10.40
CA TRP A 44 -13.39 0.07 9.83
C TRP A 44 -14.57 0.45 10.73
N ALA A 45 -15.20 -0.52 11.37
CA ALA A 45 -16.35 -0.29 12.25
C ALA A 45 -16.07 0.78 13.32
N THR A 46 -14.85 0.84 13.84
CA THR A 46 -14.44 1.85 14.84
C THR A 46 -13.77 3.07 14.20
N LEU A 47 -12.87 2.87 13.22
CA LEU A 47 -12.13 3.97 12.58
C LEU A 47 -13.06 4.97 11.88
N ARG A 48 -14.17 4.52 11.32
CA ARG A 48 -15.13 5.41 10.64
C ARG A 48 -15.81 6.41 11.58
N GLU A 49 -15.95 6.05 12.86
CA GLU A 49 -16.53 6.94 13.88
C GLU A 49 -15.46 7.92 14.39
N GLU A 50 -14.23 7.44 14.55
CA GLU A 50 -13.09 8.25 15.01
C GLU A 50 -12.64 9.27 13.93
N PHE A 51 -12.70 8.86 12.65
CA PHE A 51 -12.28 9.69 11.51
C PHE A 51 -13.44 9.88 10.50
N PRO A 52 -14.32 10.88 10.69
CA PRO A 52 -15.48 11.10 9.83
C PRO A 52 -15.16 11.30 8.33
N HIS A 53 -13.95 11.81 8.03
CA HIS A 53 -13.47 12.05 6.67
C HIS A 53 -12.54 10.94 6.15
N LEU A 54 -12.53 9.77 6.80
CA LEU A 54 -11.78 8.62 6.33
C LEU A 54 -12.51 7.91 5.20
N LYS A 55 -11.76 7.53 4.17
CA LYS A 55 -12.17 6.62 3.11
C LYS A 55 -11.36 5.33 3.23
N LEU A 56 -12.05 4.21 3.14
CA LEU A 56 -11.43 2.89 3.07
C LEU A 56 -11.43 2.43 1.63
N VAL A 57 -10.28 1.93 1.17
CA VAL A 57 -10.14 1.30 -0.14
C VAL A 57 -9.57 -0.10 0.04
N LEU A 58 -10.24 -1.07 -0.57
CA LEU A 58 -9.79 -2.45 -0.64
C LEU A 58 -9.26 -2.71 -2.05
N ALA A 59 -8.12 -3.37 -2.15
CA ALA A 59 -7.58 -3.82 -3.43
C ALA A 59 -7.34 -5.34 -3.36
N PRO A 60 -8.33 -6.17 -3.71
CA PRO A 60 -8.18 -7.62 -3.71
C PRO A 60 -7.06 -8.06 -4.67
N ARG A 61 -6.24 -9.02 -4.25
CA ARG A 61 -5.17 -9.57 -5.09
C ARG A 61 -5.72 -10.28 -6.33
N HIS A 62 -6.91 -10.84 -6.21
CA HIS A 62 -7.62 -11.57 -7.25
C HIS A 62 -8.98 -10.93 -7.47
N LEU A 63 -9.22 -10.44 -8.69
CA LEU A 63 -10.44 -9.70 -9.02
C LEU A 63 -11.71 -10.57 -9.01
N GLU A 64 -11.58 -11.87 -9.22
CA GLU A 64 -12.69 -12.83 -9.08
C GLU A 64 -13.26 -12.88 -7.67
N ARG A 65 -12.51 -12.39 -6.67
CA ARG A 65 -12.94 -12.35 -5.25
C ARG A 65 -13.64 -11.05 -4.86
N VAL A 66 -13.90 -10.13 -5.77
CA VAL A 66 -14.50 -8.82 -5.44
C VAL A 66 -15.82 -8.97 -4.66
N GLN A 67 -16.69 -9.90 -5.05
CA GLN A 67 -17.97 -10.13 -4.36
C GLN A 67 -17.77 -10.65 -2.93
N GLU A 68 -16.77 -11.51 -2.72
CA GLU A 68 -16.39 -12.00 -1.41
C GLU A 68 -15.79 -10.87 -0.56
N ALA A 69 -14.92 -10.04 -1.16
CA ALA A 69 -14.26 -8.93 -0.49
C ALA A 69 -15.24 -7.84 0.02
N VAL A 70 -16.38 -7.67 -0.64
CA VAL A 70 -17.38 -6.69 -0.19
C VAL A 70 -18.34 -7.24 0.85
N SER A 71 -18.46 -8.57 0.98
CA SER A 71 -19.46 -9.23 1.84
C SER A 71 -19.38 -8.89 3.33
N PRO A 72 -18.18 -8.59 3.93
CA PRO A 72 -18.10 -8.21 5.34
C PRO A 72 -18.65 -6.81 5.66
N PHE A 73 -18.93 -5.98 4.64
CA PHE A 73 -19.34 -4.58 4.84
C PHE A 73 -20.86 -4.44 4.77
N SER A 74 -21.45 -3.84 5.81
CA SER A 74 -22.89 -3.57 5.87
C SER A 74 -23.32 -2.29 5.17
N GLU A 75 -22.37 -1.45 4.78
CA GLU A 75 -22.63 -0.18 4.11
C GLU A 75 -22.41 -0.28 2.59
N THR A 76 -22.79 0.78 1.88
CA THR A 76 -22.59 0.84 0.43
C THR A 76 -21.11 0.82 0.08
N VAL A 77 -20.69 -0.22 -0.63
CA VAL A 77 -19.35 -0.34 -1.21
C VAL A 77 -19.42 0.03 -2.69
N VAL A 78 -18.53 0.91 -3.13
CA VAL A 78 -18.46 1.37 -4.52
C VAL A 78 -17.26 0.74 -5.22
N LEU A 79 -17.52 0.10 -6.36
CA LEU A 79 -16.48 -0.48 -7.19
C LEU A 79 -15.80 0.61 -8.04
N ARG A 80 -14.49 0.52 -8.21
CA ARG A 80 -13.72 1.44 -9.06
C ARG A 80 -14.25 1.45 -10.50
N SER A 81 -14.58 0.29 -11.04
CA SER A 81 -15.14 0.15 -12.39
C SER A 81 -16.49 0.88 -12.58
N ALA A 82 -17.24 1.05 -11.49
CA ALA A 82 -18.52 1.75 -11.47
C ALA A 82 -18.37 3.28 -11.26
N LEU A 83 -17.20 3.77 -10.87
CA LEU A 83 -16.90 5.19 -10.72
C LEU A 83 -16.88 5.86 -12.10
N ARG A 84 -18.03 6.02 -12.67
CA ARG A 84 -18.24 6.96 -13.78
C ARG A 84 -18.60 8.30 -13.16
N GLN A 85 -18.16 9.39 -13.73
CA GLN A 85 -18.28 10.81 -13.40
C GLN A 85 -19.57 11.31 -12.71
N HIS A 86 -20.21 10.52 -11.84
CA HIS A 86 -21.47 10.87 -11.20
C HIS A 86 -21.28 11.36 -9.76
N GLU A 87 -21.80 12.54 -9.48
CA GLU A 87 -21.72 13.22 -8.18
C GLU A 87 -22.30 12.40 -7.01
N GLY A 88 -23.25 11.50 -7.24
CA GLY A 88 -23.87 10.68 -6.18
C GLY A 88 -22.96 9.63 -5.54
N GLN A 89 -21.85 9.24 -6.17
CA GLN A 89 -20.91 8.24 -5.65
C GLN A 89 -19.88 8.81 -4.67
N ARG A 90 -19.79 10.13 -4.56
CA ARG A 90 -18.88 10.83 -3.63
C ARG A 90 -19.24 10.63 -2.15
N ALA A 91 -20.47 10.21 -1.86
CA ALA A 91 -20.95 9.97 -0.50
C ALA A 91 -20.45 8.65 0.10
N ALA A 92 -20.04 7.70 -0.73
CA ALA A 92 -19.53 6.42 -0.22
C ALA A 92 -18.22 6.62 0.54
N ARG A 93 -18.00 5.75 1.52
CA ARG A 93 -16.81 5.77 2.35
C ARG A 93 -15.95 4.53 2.15
N VAL A 94 -16.51 3.45 1.58
CA VAL A 94 -15.82 2.19 1.28
C VAL A 94 -15.81 1.98 -0.23
N TYR A 95 -14.64 1.68 -0.75
CA TYR A 95 -14.40 1.46 -2.18
C TYR A 95 -13.62 0.18 -2.39
N VAL A 96 -13.80 -0.44 -3.55
CA VAL A 96 -12.98 -1.57 -4.01
C VAL A 96 -12.31 -1.21 -5.33
N LEU A 97 -11.02 -1.41 -5.39
CA LEU A 97 -10.20 -1.32 -6.59
C LEU A 97 -10.31 -2.65 -7.34
N ASP A 98 -11.32 -2.75 -8.20
CA ASP A 98 -11.65 -3.94 -9.00
C ASP A 98 -11.10 -3.87 -10.43
N THR A 99 -10.03 -3.09 -10.64
CA THR A 99 -9.38 -2.88 -11.93
C THR A 99 -7.91 -3.26 -11.87
N LEU A 100 -7.37 -3.77 -13.00
CA LEU A 100 -5.96 -4.13 -13.10
C LEU A 100 -5.07 -2.91 -13.35
N GLY A 101 -3.85 -2.93 -12.75
CA GLY A 101 -2.80 -1.97 -13.06
C GLY A 101 -2.91 -0.60 -12.36
N GLU A 102 -3.98 -0.34 -11.60
CA GLU A 102 -4.16 0.95 -10.93
C GLU A 102 -3.57 1.02 -9.52
N LEU A 103 -3.28 -0.12 -8.88
CA LEU A 103 -2.82 -0.18 -7.48
C LEU A 103 -1.53 0.61 -7.25
N SER A 104 -0.53 0.46 -8.14
CA SER A 104 0.75 1.16 -8.02
C SER A 104 0.60 2.68 -8.01
N ALA A 105 -0.31 3.22 -8.83
CA ALA A 105 -0.62 4.65 -8.83
C ALA A 105 -1.42 5.04 -7.58
N PHE A 106 -2.30 4.15 -7.10
CA PHE A 106 -3.18 4.42 -5.97
C PHE A 106 -2.42 4.48 -4.63
N PHE A 107 -1.29 3.80 -4.49
CA PHE A 107 -0.42 3.97 -3.32
C PHE A 107 -0.11 5.46 -3.06
N GLY A 108 0.15 6.24 -4.10
CA GLY A 108 0.46 7.67 -3.96
C GLY A 108 -0.70 8.55 -3.47
N VAL A 109 -1.92 8.01 -3.43
CA VAL A 109 -3.12 8.70 -2.90
C VAL A 109 -3.38 8.33 -1.44
N ALA A 110 -2.95 7.15 -1.01
CA ALA A 110 -3.16 6.65 0.34
C ALA A 110 -2.40 7.48 1.40
N ASN A 111 -2.99 7.58 2.60
CA ASN A 111 -2.34 8.12 3.78
C ASN A 111 -1.64 7.02 4.58
N VAL A 112 -2.26 5.85 4.64
CA VAL A 112 -1.71 4.65 5.28
C VAL A 112 -2.07 3.44 4.41
N VAL A 113 -1.13 2.52 4.25
CA VAL A 113 -1.32 1.25 3.55
C VAL A 113 -1.24 0.10 4.54
N VAL A 114 -2.20 -0.80 4.48
CA VAL A 114 -2.13 -2.12 5.12
C VAL A 114 -1.84 -3.15 4.04
N MET A 115 -0.78 -3.92 4.21
CA MET A 115 -0.38 -4.93 3.23
C MET A 115 -1.08 -6.26 3.53
N GLY A 116 -1.95 -6.69 2.64
CA GLY A 116 -2.69 -7.94 2.75
C GLY A 116 -1.80 -9.18 2.61
N GLY A 117 -2.37 -10.34 2.95
CA GLY A 117 -1.68 -11.63 2.95
C GLY A 117 -0.60 -11.76 4.01
N SER A 118 -0.54 -10.81 4.95
CA SER A 118 0.48 -10.75 5.99
C SER A 118 -0.06 -11.05 7.39
N PHE A 119 -1.38 -11.14 7.56
CA PHE A 119 -2.00 -11.32 8.88
C PHE A 119 -2.30 -12.78 9.21
N TYR A 120 -2.35 -13.63 8.22
CA TYR A 120 -2.66 -15.05 8.35
C TYR A 120 -1.61 -15.89 7.64
N ALA A 121 -1.34 -17.08 8.18
CA ALA A 121 -0.37 -18.00 7.60
C ALA A 121 -0.80 -18.49 6.20
N GLY A 122 0.17 -18.79 5.35
CA GLY A 122 -0.05 -19.42 4.04
C GLY A 122 0.18 -18.54 2.82
N VAL A 123 -0.01 -17.21 2.91
CA VAL A 123 0.29 -16.27 1.80
C VAL A 123 1.69 -15.68 1.94
N ASN A 124 2.11 -15.38 3.19
CA ASN A 124 3.45 -14.88 3.52
C ASN A 124 3.76 -13.47 2.98
N GLY A 125 2.74 -12.63 2.90
CA GLY A 125 2.83 -11.21 2.59
C GLY A 125 2.93 -10.86 1.10
N HIS A 126 2.79 -9.57 0.84
CA HIS A 126 2.97 -8.95 -0.47
C HIS A 126 4.05 -7.86 -0.39
N ASN A 127 4.49 -7.38 -1.56
CA ASN A 127 5.61 -6.44 -1.71
C ASN A 127 5.33 -5.08 -1.03
N PRO A 128 6.02 -4.70 0.06
CA PRO A 128 5.84 -3.40 0.71
C PRO A 128 6.61 -2.27 0.03
N LEU A 129 7.57 -2.60 -0.86
CA LEU A 129 8.49 -1.62 -1.43
C LEU A 129 7.83 -0.63 -2.37
N GLU A 130 6.70 -0.98 -3.00
CA GLU A 130 6.00 -0.05 -3.89
C GLU A 130 5.39 1.13 -3.13
N ALA A 131 4.71 0.86 -2.02
CA ALA A 131 4.17 1.89 -1.14
C ALA A 131 5.30 2.70 -0.47
N ALA A 132 6.34 2.00 0.02
CA ALA A 132 7.51 2.61 0.65
C ALA A 132 8.25 3.57 -0.30
N ALA A 133 8.43 3.18 -1.57
CA ALA A 133 9.07 4.03 -2.59
C ALA A 133 8.32 5.35 -2.81
N LEU A 134 7.01 5.35 -2.68
CA LEU A 134 6.17 6.55 -2.77
C LEU A 134 6.09 7.33 -1.45
N GLY A 135 6.77 6.87 -0.41
CA GLY A 135 6.80 7.51 0.90
C GLY A 135 5.49 7.38 1.66
N VAL A 136 4.77 6.27 1.50
CA VAL A 136 3.53 6.01 2.21
C VAL A 136 3.79 5.07 3.39
N PRO A 137 3.38 5.43 4.62
CA PRO A 137 3.46 4.56 5.77
C PRO A 137 2.76 3.23 5.50
N THR A 138 3.46 2.12 5.75
CA THR A 138 2.93 0.78 5.51
C THR A 138 2.89 -0.02 6.80
N VAL A 139 1.76 -0.69 7.04
CA VAL A 139 1.54 -1.61 8.16
C VAL A 139 1.33 -3.00 7.60
N PHE A 140 1.91 -4.01 8.24
CA PHE A 140 1.74 -5.42 7.88
C PHE A 140 1.77 -6.31 9.11
N GLY A 141 1.24 -7.52 8.95
CA GLY A 141 1.20 -8.54 10.00
C GLY A 141 2.51 -9.31 10.12
N PRO A 142 2.51 -10.39 10.93
CA PRO A 142 3.73 -11.15 11.23
C PRO A 142 4.22 -12.04 10.08
N TYR A 143 3.36 -12.35 9.09
CA TYR A 143 3.69 -13.30 8.03
C TYR A 143 4.21 -12.56 6.78
N MET A 144 5.51 -12.26 6.74
CA MET A 144 6.17 -11.53 5.64
C MET A 144 7.33 -12.31 5.00
N SER A 145 7.34 -13.64 5.10
CA SER A 145 8.50 -14.44 4.67
C SER A 145 8.82 -14.35 3.17
N ASN A 146 7.88 -13.99 2.31
CA ASN A 146 8.17 -13.70 0.90
C ASN A 146 8.94 -12.39 0.70
N PHE A 147 8.92 -11.50 1.69
CA PHE A 147 9.53 -10.17 1.68
C PHE A 147 10.23 -9.86 3.01
N GLU A 148 10.79 -10.88 3.67
CA GLU A 148 11.34 -10.79 5.02
C GLU A 148 12.41 -9.70 5.13
N GLU A 149 13.38 -9.70 4.23
CA GLU A 149 14.45 -8.70 4.20
C GLU A 149 13.90 -7.28 4.02
N ALA A 150 13.00 -7.08 3.07
CA ALA A 150 12.39 -5.79 2.82
C ALA A 150 11.55 -5.30 4.02
N ALA A 151 10.79 -6.20 4.65
CA ALA A 151 10.01 -5.91 5.85
C ALA A 151 10.93 -5.50 7.01
N TRP A 152 11.99 -6.29 7.26
CA TRP A 152 12.94 -6.02 8.32
C TRP A 152 13.64 -4.67 8.14
N VAL A 153 14.19 -4.38 6.97
CA VAL A 153 14.89 -3.12 6.70
C VAL A 153 13.96 -1.91 6.85
N LEU A 154 12.72 -2.01 6.35
CA LEU A 154 11.72 -0.94 6.47
C LEU A 154 11.33 -0.68 7.93
N VAL A 155 11.12 -1.73 8.72
CA VAL A 155 10.79 -1.60 10.15
C VAL A 155 11.97 -1.03 10.93
N ALA A 156 13.19 -1.54 10.72
CA ALA A 156 14.40 -1.07 11.38
C ALA A 156 14.67 0.42 11.10
N ALA A 157 14.34 0.90 9.89
CA ALA A 157 14.46 2.31 9.51
C ALA A 157 13.30 3.19 10.01
N GLY A 158 12.26 2.62 10.64
CA GLY A 158 11.05 3.33 11.04
C GLY A 158 10.15 3.74 9.87
N GLY A 159 10.29 3.10 8.71
CA GLY A 159 9.51 3.36 7.51
C GLY A 159 8.21 2.54 7.41
N SER A 160 8.11 1.48 8.19
CA SER A 160 6.93 0.62 8.28
C SER A 160 6.71 0.16 9.71
N THR A 161 5.51 -0.34 9.99
CA THR A 161 5.18 -0.98 11.28
C THR A 161 4.74 -2.42 11.02
N GLN A 162 5.36 -3.36 11.71
CA GLN A 162 4.89 -4.74 11.78
C GLN A 162 4.08 -4.91 13.06
N VAL A 163 2.83 -5.35 12.94
CA VAL A 163 2.02 -5.72 14.10
C VAL A 163 2.18 -7.20 14.39
N SER A 164 2.09 -7.57 15.68
CA SER A 164 2.33 -8.93 16.12
C SER A 164 1.12 -9.83 15.90
N CYS A 165 -0.07 -9.25 15.89
CA CYS A 165 -1.32 -9.95 15.69
C CYS A 165 -2.37 -9.02 15.05
N PRO A 166 -3.47 -9.58 14.48
CA PRO A 166 -4.54 -8.78 13.88
C PRO A 166 -5.20 -7.79 14.85
N GLU A 167 -5.26 -8.12 16.13
CA GLU A 167 -5.91 -7.31 17.17
C GLU A 167 -5.19 -5.97 17.39
N ASP A 168 -3.87 -5.91 17.17
CA ASP A 168 -3.05 -4.70 17.31
C ASP A 168 -3.26 -3.71 16.14
N LEU A 169 -3.87 -4.16 15.04
CA LEU A 169 -3.96 -3.38 13.81
C LEU A 169 -4.78 -2.10 14.02
N TYR A 170 -5.96 -2.20 14.65
CA TYR A 170 -6.82 -1.03 14.88
C TYR A 170 -6.06 0.09 15.60
N LEU A 171 -5.42 -0.21 16.73
CA LEU A 171 -4.70 0.78 17.53
C LEU A 171 -3.55 1.43 16.74
N THR A 172 -2.84 0.63 15.96
CA THR A 172 -1.77 1.10 15.08
C THR A 172 -2.31 2.06 14.02
N LEU A 173 -3.44 1.70 13.38
CA LEU A 173 -4.07 2.54 12.36
C LEU A 173 -4.65 3.83 12.93
N SER A 174 -5.34 3.77 14.08
CA SER A 174 -5.88 4.95 14.77
C SER A 174 -4.75 5.93 15.11
N THR A 175 -3.65 5.44 15.69
CA THR A 175 -2.48 6.25 16.00
C THR A 175 -1.88 6.90 14.74
N LEU A 176 -1.69 6.14 13.66
CA LEU A 176 -1.12 6.69 12.43
C LEU A 176 -2.05 7.67 11.73
N LEU A 177 -3.35 7.38 11.66
CA LEU A 177 -4.33 8.28 11.04
C LEU A 177 -4.51 9.57 11.84
N GLY A 178 -4.35 9.51 13.17
CA GLY A 178 -4.43 10.66 14.06
C GLY A 178 -3.19 11.57 14.02
N ASP A 179 -2.02 11.09 13.57
CA ASP A 179 -0.75 11.81 13.60
C ASP A 179 -0.13 12.04 12.21
N PRO A 180 -0.47 13.15 11.52
CA PRO A 180 0.13 13.48 10.22
C PRO A 180 1.65 13.73 10.26
N ALA A 181 2.21 14.10 11.41
CA ALA A 181 3.65 14.31 11.54
C ALA A 181 4.36 12.94 11.51
N ARG A 182 3.84 11.97 12.24
CA ARG A 182 4.32 10.59 12.24
C ARG A 182 4.18 9.94 10.86
N GLN A 183 3.06 10.15 10.15
CA GLN A 183 2.91 9.68 8.77
C GLN A 183 4.03 10.22 7.88
N ARG A 184 4.31 11.52 7.92
CA ARG A 184 5.39 12.13 7.12
C ARG A 184 6.76 11.59 7.49
N GLN A 185 7.05 11.42 8.79
CA GLN A 185 8.31 10.86 9.26
C GLN A 185 8.51 9.44 8.74
N MET A 186 7.51 8.58 8.93
CA MET A 186 7.54 7.20 8.44
C MET A 186 7.67 7.13 6.92
N GLY A 187 6.88 7.90 6.19
CA GLY A 187 6.94 7.96 4.73
C GLY A 187 8.30 8.41 4.23
N THR A 188 8.92 9.40 4.87
CA THR A 188 10.28 9.87 4.54
C THR A 188 11.31 8.76 4.78
N ALA A 189 11.23 8.07 5.90
CA ALA A 189 12.12 6.94 6.24
C ALA A 189 11.94 5.79 5.25
N ALA A 190 10.70 5.41 4.94
CA ALA A 190 10.39 4.36 3.98
C ALA A 190 10.99 4.65 2.59
N ARG A 191 10.74 5.85 2.07
CA ARG A 191 11.27 6.26 0.78
C ARG A 191 12.79 6.28 0.74
N ARG A 192 13.42 6.85 1.77
CA ARG A 192 14.89 6.88 1.88
C ARG A 192 15.47 5.47 1.85
N THR A 193 14.89 4.56 2.64
CA THR A 193 15.31 3.14 2.67
C THR A 193 15.30 2.51 1.29
N VAL A 194 14.23 2.73 0.50
CA VAL A 194 14.16 2.20 -0.87
C VAL A 194 15.22 2.82 -1.76
N LEU A 195 15.42 4.14 -1.71
CA LEU A 195 16.41 4.85 -2.53
C LEU A 195 17.84 4.39 -2.21
N ASP A 196 18.17 4.26 -0.94
CA ASP A 196 19.50 3.84 -0.49
C ASP A 196 19.82 2.40 -0.94
N ASN A 197 18.80 1.54 -1.07
CA ASN A 197 18.94 0.14 -1.51
C ASN A 197 18.81 -0.05 -3.04
N GLN A 198 18.29 0.91 -3.81
CA GLN A 198 18.21 0.81 -5.28
C GLN A 198 19.59 0.76 -5.96
N GLY A 199 20.62 1.30 -5.33
CA GLY A 199 22.01 1.28 -5.83
C GLY A 199 22.66 -0.11 -5.80
N ALA A 200 22.21 -1.03 -4.97
CA ALA A 200 22.83 -2.35 -4.77
C ALA A 200 22.85 -3.18 -6.05
N VAL A 201 21.77 -3.19 -6.83
CA VAL A 201 21.71 -3.91 -8.12
C VAL A 201 22.70 -3.33 -9.13
N GLY A 202 22.80 -2.00 -9.20
CA GLY A 202 23.76 -1.33 -10.07
C GLY A 202 25.22 -1.63 -9.71
N GLN A 203 25.52 -1.64 -8.41
CA GLN A 203 26.85 -1.99 -7.89
C GLN A 203 27.17 -3.46 -8.16
N THR A 204 26.23 -4.38 -7.95
CA THR A 204 26.41 -5.82 -8.23
C THR A 204 26.68 -6.03 -9.71
N VAL A 205 25.92 -5.39 -10.61
CA VAL A 205 26.12 -5.49 -12.07
C VAL A 205 27.49 -4.90 -12.46
N ALA A 206 27.90 -3.79 -11.85
CA ALA A 206 29.23 -3.20 -12.09
C ALA A 206 30.36 -4.13 -11.63
N HIS A 207 30.23 -4.77 -10.45
CA HIS A 207 31.17 -5.76 -9.95
C HIS A 207 31.24 -7.00 -10.85
N ILE A 208 30.10 -7.54 -11.28
CA ILE A 208 30.06 -8.68 -12.20
C ILE A 208 30.74 -8.32 -13.53
N LYS A 209 30.45 -7.14 -14.09
CA LYS A 209 31.11 -6.68 -15.33
C LYS A 209 32.62 -6.50 -15.17
N ALA A 210 33.09 -6.08 -14.01
CA ALA A 210 34.52 -5.94 -13.71
C ALA A 210 35.23 -7.30 -13.57
N LEU A 211 34.50 -8.36 -13.17
CA LEU A 211 35.02 -9.72 -13.03
C LEU A 211 34.96 -10.54 -14.32
N LEU A 212 34.16 -10.12 -15.30
CA LEU A 212 34.10 -10.80 -16.59
C LEU A 212 35.35 -10.45 -17.41
N PRO A 213 36.06 -11.45 -17.96
CA PRO A 213 37.17 -11.19 -18.87
C PRO A 213 36.67 -10.35 -20.06
N LYS A 214 37.44 -9.32 -20.43
CA LYS A 214 37.16 -8.56 -21.67
C LYS A 214 37.22 -9.59 -22.80
N VAL A 215 36.10 -9.81 -23.46
CA VAL A 215 36.09 -10.56 -24.73
C VAL A 215 36.84 -9.67 -25.72
N ASP A 216 38.08 -10.06 -26.05
CA ASP A 216 38.79 -9.44 -27.18
C ASP A 216 37.96 -9.71 -28.44
N GLU A 217 37.35 -8.68 -28.99
CA GLU A 217 36.84 -8.71 -30.35
C GLU A 217 38.06 -8.80 -31.28
N GLY A 218 38.61 -10.00 -31.37
CA GLY A 218 39.66 -10.35 -32.29
C GLY A 218 39.14 -10.25 -33.72
N HIS A 219 39.80 -9.44 -34.47
CA HIS A 219 39.67 -9.19 -35.89
C HIS A 219 39.33 -10.43 -36.69
N ALA A 220 38.29 -10.37 -37.51
CA ALA A 220 38.13 -11.11 -38.74
C ALA A 220 37.83 -10.13 -39.86
#